data_cf85d896be6faedc8b059010e505e188
#
_entry.id   cf85d896be6faedc8b059010e505e188
#
_cell.length_a   1.000
_cell.length_b   1.000
_cell.length_c   1.000
_cell.angle_alpha   90.00
_cell.angle_beta   90.00
_cell.angle_gamma   90.00
#
_symmetry.space_group_name_H-M   'P 1'
#
loop_
_entity.id
_entity.type
_entity.pdbx_description
1 polymer ?
#
loop_
_entity_poly.entity_id
_entity_poly.type
_entity_poly.pdbx_seq_one_letter_code
_entity_poly.pdbx_strand_id
1 'polypeptide(L)'
;MKKLIFMLLLSSGLIGCSAIDYSELSSPVSPSDTQIERIISLGLSHSDSLLEANKLMDPDLVAIVVKELENRKVKADEAQIEEGIVAEYAEKIIILENNSKFIGPEINVRRKVGLMLESDYEDYYLKGQKDLGNGSISHQLYLSLKYNADKLRNYNSANFCDKWQDCSSGKKIVVANIQSGAGSCSGSNCEYREIFELEFTDEVLKSYMNDGLSFVITSKRNSNKITIPANYIKGYLRVSN
;
A
#
# COMPACT_ATOMS: atom_id res chain seq x y z
N MET A 1 71.18 27.77 -18.74
CA MET A 1 70.72 28.91 -19.53
C MET A 1 69.24 28.73 -19.84
N LYS A 2 68.46 29.78 -19.64
CA LYS A 2 67.04 30.07 -19.90
C LYS A 2 66.15 30.06 -18.67
N LYS A 3 66.12 31.16 -18.03
CA LYS A 3 65.16 32.28 -17.92
C LYS A 3 63.79 31.86 -17.38
N LEU A 4 63.67 32.13 -16.02
CA LEU A 4 62.40 32.34 -15.32
C LEU A 4 61.65 33.54 -15.96
N ILE A 5 60.36 33.36 -16.19
CA ILE A 5 59.39 34.45 -16.31
C ILE A 5 58.34 34.26 -15.24
N PHE A 6 58.39 35.17 -14.28
CA PHE A 6 57.40 35.36 -13.23
C PHE A 6 56.23 36.14 -13.85
N MET A 7 55.06 35.55 -13.87
CA MET A 7 53.85 36.25 -14.26
C MET A 7 52.97 36.38 -13.02
N LEU A 8 53.01 37.59 -12.45
CA LEU A 8 52.09 38.04 -11.38
C LEU A 8 50.72 38.23 -12.02
N LEU A 9 49.75 37.41 -11.58
CA LEU A 9 48.34 37.65 -11.85
C LEU A 9 47.73 38.22 -10.55
N LEU A 10 47.41 39.50 -10.61
CA LEU A 10 46.54 40.17 -9.66
C LEU A 10 45.14 39.54 -9.74
N SER A 11 44.78 38.83 -8.70
CA SER A 11 43.38 38.43 -8.50
C SER A 11 42.67 39.56 -7.72
N SER A 12 41.94 40.37 -8.45
CA SER A 12 40.94 41.30 -7.89
C SER A 12 39.84 40.47 -7.20
N GLY A 13 39.84 40.56 -5.89
CA GLY A 13 38.77 39.97 -5.04
C GLY A 13 37.45 40.69 -5.31
N LEU A 14 36.57 40.02 -6.02
CA LEU A 14 35.15 40.33 -6.00
C LEU A 14 34.59 39.78 -4.71
N ILE A 15 34.34 40.66 -3.74
CA ILE A 15 33.50 40.37 -2.57
C ILE A 15 32.10 40.18 -3.11
N GLY A 16 31.75 38.91 -3.40
CA GLY A 16 30.39 38.51 -3.68
C GLY A 16 29.57 38.71 -2.40
N CYS A 17 28.70 39.70 -2.35
CA CYS A 17 27.58 39.67 -1.42
C CYS A 17 26.79 38.40 -1.66
N SER A 18 26.98 37.39 -0.81
CA SER A 18 26.07 36.27 -0.73
C SER A 18 24.70 36.82 -0.33
N ALA A 19 23.78 36.85 -1.31
CA ALA A 19 22.39 37.09 -0.99
C ALA A 19 21.98 36.02 0.03
N ILE A 20 21.63 36.42 1.22
CA ILE A 20 21.04 35.52 2.21
C ILE A 20 19.71 35.07 1.59
N ASP A 21 19.64 33.81 1.29
CA ASP A 21 18.40 33.18 0.79
C ASP A 21 17.42 33.10 1.95
N TYR A 22 16.46 34.02 1.98
CA TYR A 22 15.40 34.07 2.98
C TYR A 22 14.32 33.01 2.73
N SER A 23 14.50 32.06 1.81
CA SER A 23 13.52 31.01 1.51
C SER A 23 13.36 29.96 2.63
N GLU A 24 14.26 29.93 3.62
CA GLU A 24 14.15 29.08 4.82
C GLU A 24 13.54 29.80 6.05
N LEU A 25 13.00 30.99 5.89
CA LEU A 25 12.18 31.53 6.96
C LEU A 25 10.91 30.67 7.01
N SER A 26 10.88 29.75 7.98
CA SER A 26 9.68 29.00 8.35
C SER A 26 8.49 29.95 8.35
N SER A 27 7.44 29.60 7.58
CA SER A 27 6.18 30.34 7.59
C SER A 27 5.80 30.64 9.04
N PRO A 28 5.37 31.86 9.37
CA PRO A 28 5.05 32.21 10.76
C PRO A 28 3.99 31.20 11.26
N VAL A 29 4.31 30.51 12.37
CA VAL A 29 3.39 29.57 13.00
C VAL A 29 2.11 30.32 13.33
N SER A 30 0.96 29.80 12.86
CA SER A 30 -0.31 30.47 13.10
C SER A 30 -0.64 30.49 14.61
N PRO A 31 -1.37 31.50 15.11
CA PRO A 31 -1.82 31.52 16.50
C PRO A 31 -2.60 30.26 16.89
N SER A 32 -3.37 29.68 15.96
CA SER A 32 -4.11 28.42 16.17
C SER A 32 -3.17 27.24 16.37
N ASP A 33 -2.14 27.10 15.53
CA ASP A 33 -1.16 26.00 15.65
C ASP A 33 -0.43 26.06 16.99
N THR A 34 -0.04 27.26 17.44
CA THR A 34 0.59 27.46 18.75
C THR A 34 -0.31 27.00 19.89
N GLN A 35 -1.62 27.29 19.86
CA GLN A 35 -2.56 26.88 20.89
C GLN A 35 -2.84 25.37 20.83
N ILE A 36 -2.95 24.78 19.64
CA ILE A 36 -3.12 23.35 19.44
C ILE A 36 -1.94 22.59 20.07
N GLU A 37 -0.71 22.96 19.74
CA GLU A 37 0.49 22.30 20.28
C GLU A 37 0.61 22.49 21.80
N ARG A 38 0.24 23.66 22.33
CA ARG A 38 0.18 23.91 23.79
C ARG A 38 -0.79 22.92 24.46
N ILE A 39 -2.01 22.79 23.94
CA ILE A 39 -3.03 21.91 24.52
C ILE A 39 -2.59 20.44 24.44
N ILE A 40 -2.02 20.02 23.31
CA ILE A 40 -1.50 18.65 23.13
C ILE A 40 -0.36 18.35 24.13
N SER A 41 0.54 19.32 24.36
CA SER A 41 1.65 19.15 25.29
C SER A 41 1.23 18.95 26.76
N LEU A 42 -0.02 19.26 27.11
CA LEU A 42 -0.58 18.99 28.42
C LEU A 42 -0.88 17.50 28.68
N GLY A 43 -0.88 16.66 27.63
CA GLY A 43 -1.13 15.22 27.75
C GLY A 43 -2.52 14.88 28.28
N LEU A 44 -3.51 15.73 28.05
CA LEU A 44 -4.88 15.58 28.52
C LEU A 44 -5.67 14.55 27.70
N SER A 45 -6.77 14.05 28.28
CA SER A 45 -7.75 13.30 27.49
C SER A 45 -8.34 14.19 26.37
N HIS A 46 -8.93 13.59 25.32
CA HIS A 46 -9.54 14.38 24.25
C HIS A 46 -10.64 15.32 24.76
N SER A 47 -11.51 14.86 25.65
CA SER A 47 -12.55 15.68 26.26
C SER A 47 -11.99 16.84 27.08
N ASP A 48 -10.92 16.62 27.85
CA ASP A 48 -10.27 17.68 28.62
C ASP A 48 -9.52 18.66 27.71
N SER A 49 -8.96 18.19 26.60
CA SER A 49 -8.36 19.06 25.57
C SER A 49 -9.38 20.00 24.93
N LEU A 50 -10.60 19.50 24.66
CA LEU A 50 -11.70 20.35 24.17
C LEU A 50 -12.16 21.35 25.21
N LEU A 51 -12.21 20.96 26.50
CA LEU A 51 -12.51 21.90 27.58
C LEU A 51 -11.43 22.98 27.71
N GLU A 52 -10.16 22.64 27.55
CA GLU A 52 -9.05 23.59 27.59
C GLU A 52 -9.11 24.54 26.39
N ALA A 53 -9.45 24.05 25.18
CA ALA A 53 -9.65 24.88 24.00
C ALA A 53 -10.77 25.91 24.20
N ASN A 54 -11.87 25.54 24.87
CA ASN A 54 -12.99 26.45 25.16
C ASN A 54 -12.68 27.54 26.19
N LYS A 55 -11.51 27.51 26.82
CA LYS A 55 -11.05 28.60 27.71
C LYS A 55 -10.35 29.74 26.95
N LEU A 56 -10.10 29.60 25.67
CA LEU A 56 -9.54 30.67 24.84
C LEU A 56 -10.54 31.82 24.73
N MET A 57 -10.05 33.07 24.78
CA MET A 57 -10.92 34.24 24.79
C MET A 57 -11.51 34.59 23.42
N ASP A 58 -10.82 34.20 22.35
CA ASP A 58 -11.24 34.48 20.97
C ASP A 58 -12.15 33.35 20.44
N PRO A 59 -13.44 33.59 20.16
CA PRO A 59 -14.36 32.57 19.68
C PRO A 59 -13.97 31.95 18.33
N ASP A 60 -13.37 32.75 17.42
CA ASP A 60 -12.93 32.25 16.11
C ASP A 60 -11.74 31.31 16.29
N LEU A 61 -10.83 31.66 17.18
CA LEU A 61 -9.69 30.79 17.54
C LEU A 61 -10.16 29.50 18.22
N VAL A 62 -11.14 29.56 19.11
CA VAL A 62 -11.77 28.38 19.74
C VAL A 62 -12.29 27.43 18.65
N ALA A 63 -13.08 27.95 17.70
CA ALA A 63 -13.68 27.13 16.65
C ALA A 63 -12.61 26.40 15.81
N ILE A 64 -11.54 27.09 15.44
CA ILE A 64 -10.43 26.51 14.66
C ILE A 64 -9.71 25.43 15.48
N VAL A 65 -9.36 25.71 16.73
CA VAL A 65 -8.63 24.80 17.61
C VAL A 65 -9.45 23.55 17.91
N VAL A 66 -10.72 23.70 18.25
CA VAL A 66 -11.64 22.56 18.51
C VAL A 66 -11.75 21.68 17.28
N LYS A 67 -12.00 22.25 16.10
CA LYS A 67 -12.11 21.51 14.84
C LYS A 67 -10.83 20.71 14.55
N GLU A 68 -9.67 21.29 14.77
CA GLU A 68 -8.41 20.59 14.53
C GLU A 68 -8.14 19.47 15.55
N LEU A 69 -8.48 19.67 16.83
CA LEU A 69 -8.40 18.62 17.84
C LEU A 69 -9.33 17.44 17.51
N GLU A 70 -10.54 17.70 17.05
CA GLU A 70 -11.48 16.67 16.57
C GLU A 70 -10.93 15.93 15.35
N ASN A 71 -10.39 16.64 14.36
CA ASN A 71 -9.77 16.04 13.19
C ASN A 71 -8.59 15.12 13.57
N ARG A 72 -7.75 15.56 14.49
CA ARG A 72 -6.63 14.74 14.99
C ARG A 72 -7.10 13.50 15.73
N LYS A 73 -8.18 13.61 16.52
CA LYS A 73 -8.80 12.45 17.18
C LYS A 73 -9.33 11.44 16.18
N VAL A 74 -10.06 11.88 15.16
CA VAL A 74 -10.56 11.01 14.09
C VAL A 74 -9.41 10.29 13.40
N LYS A 75 -8.36 11.01 13.00
CA LYS A 75 -7.18 10.39 12.37
C LYS A 75 -6.47 9.39 13.28
N ALA A 76 -6.38 9.68 14.59
CA ALA A 76 -5.78 8.76 15.54
C ALA A 76 -6.61 7.47 15.69
N ASP A 77 -7.94 7.58 15.75
CA ASP A 77 -8.85 6.44 15.83
C ASP A 77 -8.79 5.59 14.55
N GLU A 78 -8.78 6.23 13.37
CA GLU A 78 -8.61 5.54 12.09
C GLU A 78 -7.27 4.79 12.03
N ALA A 79 -6.17 5.41 12.46
CA ALA A 79 -4.86 4.78 12.52
C ALA A 79 -4.82 3.59 13.50
N GLN A 80 -5.52 3.69 14.64
CA GLN A 80 -5.62 2.60 15.61
C GLN A 80 -6.43 1.42 15.05
N ILE A 81 -7.53 1.69 14.35
CA ILE A 81 -8.34 0.67 13.68
C ILE A 81 -7.50 -0.02 12.60
N GLU A 82 -6.81 0.76 11.77
CA GLU A 82 -5.93 0.22 10.72
C GLU A 82 -4.84 -0.68 11.32
N GLU A 83 -4.16 -0.22 12.37
CA GLU A 83 -3.13 -1.00 13.06
C GLU A 83 -3.69 -2.31 13.64
N GLY A 84 -4.92 -2.28 14.20
CA GLY A 84 -5.61 -3.48 14.66
C GLY A 84 -5.84 -4.50 13.55
N ILE A 85 -6.30 -4.04 12.36
CA ILE A 85 -6.51 -4.91 11.19
C ILE A 85 -5.16 -5.49 10.69
N VAL A 86 -4.12 -4.67 10.64
CA VAL A 86 -2.77 -5.11 10.24
C VAL A 86 -2.23 -6.17 11.20
N ALA A 87 -2.40 -5.97 12.51
CA ALA A 87 -2.00 -6.93 13.53
C ALA A 87 -2.77 -8.25 13.39
N GLU A 88 -4.08 -8.19 13.16
CA GLU A 88 -4.92 -9.39 12.93
C GLU A 88 -4.42 -10.22 11.74
N TYR A 89 -4.05 -9.57 10.61
CA TYR A 89 -3.46 -10.29 9.48
C TYR A 89 -2.11 -10.89 9.83
N ALA A 90 -1.26 -10.16 10.54
CA ALA A 90 0.06 -10.63 10.95
C ALA A 90 -0.02 -11.87 11.86
N GLU A 91 -0.94 -11.91 12.80
CA GLU A 91 -1.16 -13.06 13.72
C GLU A 91 -1.60 -14.33 12.98
N LYS A 92 -2.30 -14.19 11.84
CA LYS A 92 -2.78 -15.31 11.03
C LYS A 92 -1.74 -15.90 10.08
N ILE A 93 -0.55 -15.33 10.00
CA ILE A 93 0.51 -15.82 9.11
C ILE A 93 1.11 -17.10 9.68
N ILE A 94 1.14 -18.12 8.84
CA ILE A 94 1.78 -19.39 9.16
C ILE A 94 3.26 -19.31 8.77
N ILE A 95 4.13 -19.56 9.73
CA ILE A 95 5.58 -19.59 9.55
C ILE A 95 6.04 -21.03 9.57
N LEU A 96 6.79 -21.45 8.55
CA LEU A 96 7.25 -22.82 8.36
C LEU A 96 8.78 -22.84 8.12
N GLU A 97 9.36 -24.04 8.22
CA GLU A 97 10.74 -24.34 7.83
C GLU A 97 11.79 -23.37 8.41
N ASN A 98 11.88 -23.31 9.73
CA ASN A 98 12.86 -22.46 10.43
C ASN A 98 12.80 -20.99 10.03
N ASN A 99 11.60 -20.45 9.92
CA ASN A 99 11.34 -19.06 9.53
C ASN A 99 11.78 -18.71 8.10
N SER A 100 11.84 -19.69 7.21
CA SER A 100 12.16 -19.44 5.80
C SER A 100 10.95 -19.40 4.88
N LYS A 101 9.78 -19.91 5.33
CA LYS A 101 8.55 -19.86 4.55
C LYS A 101 7.41 -19.19 5.32
N PHE A 102 6.66 -18.36 4.64
CA PHE A 102 5.55 -17.57 5.17
C PHE A 102 4.32 -17.81 4.30
N ILE A 103 3.17 -18.06 4.94
CA ILE A 103 1.89 -18.24 4.25
C ILE A 103 0.89 -17.30 4.91
N GLY A 104 0.41 -16.30 4.15
CA GLY A 104 -0.62 -15.40 4.60
C GLY A 104 -2.00 -16.07 4.69
N PRO A 105 -2.93 -15.51 5.44
CA PRO A 105 -4.30 -16.03 5.51
C PRO A 105 -4.98 -15.95 4.15
N GLU A 106 -5.85 -16.91 3.87
CA GLU A 106 -6.65 -16.94 2.65
C GLU A 106 -7.73 -15.85 2.70
N ILE A 107 -7.84 -15.10 1.62
CA ILE A 107 -8.87 -14.09 1.41
C ILE A 107 -9.85 -14.60 0.36
N ASN A 108 -11.12 -14.64 0.73
CA ASN A 108 -12.20 -15.10 -0.13
C ASN A 108 -13.05 -13.90 -0.57
N VAL A 109 -13.13 -13.68 -1.88
CA VAL A 109 -13.92 -12.60 -2.47
C VAL A 109 -14.99 -13.18 -3.37
N ARG A 110 -16.23 -12.77 -3.14
CA ARG A 110 -17.36 -13.13 -3.99
C ARG A 110 -17.76 -11.95 -4.85
N ARG A 111 -17.68 -12.10 -6.17
CA ARG A 111 -18.15 -11.10 -7.12
C ARG A 111 -19.49 -11.46 -7.68
N LYS A 112 -20.41 -10.48 -7.71
CA LYS A 112 -21.63 -10.58 -8.49
C LYS A 112 -21.31 -10.20 -9.94
N VAL A 113 -21.61 -11.09 -10.88
CA VAL A 113 -21.43 -10.87 -12.31
C VAL A 113 -22.80 -10.67 -12.95
N GLY A 114 -23.09 -9.41 -13.37
CA GLY A 114 -24.36 -9.05 -14.02
C GLY A 114 -25.56 -8.98 -13.07
N LEU A 115 -26.77 -8.96 -13.67
CA LEU A 115 -28.08 -8.93 -12.97
C LEU A 115 -28.50 -10.32 -12.45
N MET A 116 -27.89 -11.39 -12.97
CA MET A 116 -28.17 -12.75 -12.55
C MET A 116 -27.17 -13.21 -11.50
N LEU A 117 -27.59 -14.09 -10.61
CA LEU A 117 -26.89 -14.58 -9.41
C LEU A 117 -25.62 -15.41 -9.68
N GLU A 118 -25.01 -15.31 -10.84
CA GLU A 118 -23.72 -15.92 -11.12
C GLU A 118 -22.64 -15.13 -10.40
N SER A 119 -21.97 -15.81 -9.50
CA SER A 119 -20.87 -15.22 -8.74
C SER A 119 -19.58 -15.90 -9.11
N ASP A 120 -18.61 -15.10 -9.53
CA ASP A 120 -17.23 -15.53 -9.54
C ASP A 120 -16.69 -15.48 -8.11
N TYR A 121 -15.96 -16.52 -7.73
CA TYR A 121 -15.26 -16.60 -6.45
C TYR A 121 -13.77 -16.44 -6.71
N GLU A 122 -13.13 -15.63 -5.89
CA GLU A 122 -11.69 -15.43 -5.90
C GLU A 122 -11.16 -15.78 -4.53
N ASP A 123 -10.25 -16.75 -4.48
CA ASP A 123 -9.54 -17.11 -3.26
C ASP A 123 -8.07 -16.81 -3.50
N TYR A 124 -7.44 -16.07 -2.62
CA TYR A 124 -6.02 -15.78 -2.75
C TYR A 124 -5.29 -15.67 -1.42
N TYR A 125 -4.00 -15.93 -1.44
CA TYR A 125 -3.10 -15.68 -0.33
C TYR A 125 -1.67 -15.45 -0.83
N LEU A 126 -0.89 -14.70 -0.04
CA LEU A 126 0.54 -14.50 -0.29
C LEU A 126 1.34 -15.65 0.31
N LYS A 127 2.37 -16.08 -0.42
CA LYS A 127 3.42 -16.97 0.06
C LYS A 127 4.75 -16.25 -0.06
N GLY A 128 5.66 -16.49 0.87
CA GLY A 128 7.02 -15.98 0.83
C GLY A 128 8.03 -17.08 1.14
N GLN A 129 9.18 -16.96 0.51
CA GLN A 129 10.32 -17.81 0.82
C GLN A 129 11.56 -16.96 0.94
N LYS A 130 12.22 -17.09 2.10
CA LYS A 130 13.49 -16.44 2.41
C LYS A 130 14.64 -17.36 2.05
N ASP A 131 15.56 -16.87 1.24
CA ASP A 131 16.84 -17.53 1.01
C ASP A 131 17.73 -17.32 2.22
N LEU A 132 18.02 -18.39 2.94
CA LEU A 132 18.85 -18.35 4.15
C LEU A 132 20.33 -18.02 3.86
N GLY A 133 20.78 -18.14 2.60
CA GLY A 133 22.15 -17.86 2.21
C GLY A 133 22.43 -16.36 2.03
N ASN A 134 21.50 -15.63 1.43
CA ASN A 134 21.64 -14.21 1.10
C ASN A 134 20.60 -13.29 1.74
N GLY A 135 19.61 -13.88 2.43
CA GLY A 135 18.55 -13.14 3.12
C GLY A 135 17.48 -12.55 2.20
N SER A 136 17.56 -12.76 0.87
CA SER A 136 16.51 -12.27 -0.05
C SER A 136 15.21 -13.01 0.14
N ILE A 137 14.09 -12.30 -0.11
CA ILE A 137 12.75 -12.87 0.01
C ILE A 137 12.08 -12.79 -1.36
N SER A 138 11.59 -13.92 -1.83
CA SER A 138 10.69 -14.01 -2.98
C SER A 138 9.25 -14.18 -2.50
N HIS A 139 8.31 -13.54 -3.19
CA HIS A 139 6.90 -13.61 -2.86
C HIS A 139 6.11 -14.14 -4.04
N GLN A 140 5.08 -14.91 -3.73
CA GLN A 140 4.13 -15.43 -4.69
C GLN A 140 2.72 -15.17 -4.20
N LEU A 141 1.83 -14.78 -5.10
CA LEU A 141 0.40 -14.79 -4.86
C LEU A 141 -0.17 -16.07 -5.45
N TYR A 142 -0.74 -16.91 -4.60
CA TYR A 142 -1.63 -17.98 -5.04
C TYR A 142 -3.02 -17.38 -5.28
N LEU A 143 -3.56 -17.56 -6.48
CA LEU A 143 -4.87 -17.07 -6.89
C LEU A 143 -5.70 -18.21 -7.47
N SER A 144 -6.87 -18.46 -6.91
CA SER A 144 -7.85 -19.41 -7.40
C SER A 144 -9.09 -18.65 -7.90
N LEU A 145 -9.41 -18.81 -9.16
CA LEU A 145 -10.63 -18.28 -9.78
C LEU A 145 -11.63 -19.40 -10.00
N LYS A 146 -12.82 -19.25 -9.45
CA LYS A 146 -13.92 -20.20 -9.59
C LYS A 146 -15.13 -19.50 -10.18
N TYR A 147 -15.67 -20.01 -11.28
CA TYR A 147 -16.74 -19.37 -12.04
C TYR A 147 -17.58 -20.38 -12.81
N ASN A 148 -18.79 -19.98 -13.19
CA ASN A 148 -19.65 -20.73 -14.09
C ASN A 148 -19.55 -20.17 -15.52
N ALA A 149 -19.37 -21.05 -16.50
CA ALA A 149 -19.28 -20.67 -17.90
C ALA A 149 -19.62 -21.86 -18.85
N ASP A 150 -19.79 -21.55 -20.13
CA ASP A 150 -19.92 -22.54 -21.22
C ASP A 150 -18.57 -23.22 -21.53
N LYS A 151 -17.47 -22.59 -21.20
CA LYS A 151 -16.10 -23.07 -21.41
C LYS A 151 -15.10 -22.43 -20.51
N LEU A 152 -13.94 -23.06 -20.39
CA LEU A 152 -12.79 -22.53 -19.65
C LEU A 152 -12.35 -21.18 -20.22
N ARG A 153 -12.12 -20.20 -19.35
CA ARG A 153 -11.72 -18.83 -19.74
C ARG A 153 -10.27 -18.76 -20.19
N ASN A 154 -9.40 -19.66 -19.72
CA ASN A 154 -7.97 -19.77 -20.08
C ASN A 154 -7.22 -18.44 -19.84
N TYR A 155 -7.22 -17.95 -18.62
CA TYR A 155 -6.42 -16.79 -18.24
C TYR A 155 -4.92 -17.08 -18.39
N ASN A 156 -4.17 -16.18 -18.99
CA ASN A 156 -2.77 -16.41 -19.35
C ASN A 156 -1.86 -15.18 -19.23
N SER A 157 -2.39 -14.05 -18.84
CA SER A 157 -1.59 -12.84 -18.64
C SER A 157 -2.15 -11.99 -17.50
N ALA A 158 -1.29 -11.24 -16.84
CA ALA A 158 -1.68 -10.26 -15.83
C ALA A 158 -0.84 -8.99 -15.97
N ASN A 159 -1.46 -7.85 -15.67
CA ASN A 159 -0.82 -6.55 -15.65
C ASN A 159 -1.18 -5.82 -14.35
N PHE A 160 -0.20 -5.12 -13.77
CA PHE A 160 -0.47 -4.19 -12.67
C PHE A 160 -1.41 -3.08 -13.12
N CYS A 161 -2.24 -2.61 -12.22
CA CYS A 161 -2.99 -1.38 -12.40
C CYS A 161 -2.19 -0.22 -11.78
N ASP A 162 -2.26 0.96 -12.40
CA ASP A 162 -1.68 2.15 -11.82
C ASP A 162 -2.54 2.69 -10.64
N LYS A 163 -2.07 3.78 -10.03
CA LYS A 163 -2.80 4.45 -8.95
C LYS A 163 -4.18 5.00 -9.37
N TRP A 164 -4.40 5.18 -10.66
CA TRP A 164 -5.68 5.60 -11.24
C TRP A 164 -6.57 4.41 -11.60
N GLN A 165 -6.15 3.20 -11.24
CA GLN A 165 -6.85 1.96 -11.53
C GLN A 165 -6.90 1.61 -13.03
N ASP A 166 -6.08 2.23 -13.87
CA ASP A 166 -5.86 1.83 -15.24
C ASP A 166 -4.85 0.66 -15.27
N CYS A 167 -5.29 -0.45 -15.85
CA CYS A 167 -4.51 -1.69 -15.94
C CYS A 167 -4.04 -1.95 -17.39
N SER A 168 -4.38 -1.09 -18.35
CA SER A 168 -4.10 -1.31 -19.77
C SER A 168 -2.61 -1.09 -20.11
N SER A 169 -1.97 -0.15 -19.45
CA SER A 169 -0.57 0.22 -19.63
C SER A 169 0.37 -0.33 -18.57
N GLY A 170 -0.16 -1.11 -17.62
CA GLY A 170 0.59 -1.61 -16.48
C GLY A 170 1.68 -2.60 -16.84
N LYS A 171 2.72 -2.66 -15.98
CA LYS A 171 3.80 -3.65 -16.10
C LYS A 171 3.22 -5.06 -16.02
N LYS A 172 3.70 -5.96 -16.89
CA LYS A 172 3.31 -7.36 -16.88
C LYS A 172 3.79 -8.07 -15.63
N ILE A 173 2.94 -8.96 -15.13
CA ILE A 173 3.24 -9.89 -14.05
C ILE A 173 3.47 -11.26 -14.66
N VAL A 174 4.47 -11.99 -14.18
CA VAL A 174 4.67 -13.40 -14.55
C VAL A 174 3.55 -14.24 -13.94
N VAL A 175 2.83 -14.95 -14.78
CA VAL A 175 1.69 -15.79 -14.40
C VAL A 175 2.00 -17.23 -14.77
N ALA A 176 2.01 -18.10 -13.78
CA ALA A 176 2.03 -19.55 -13.99
C ALA A 176 0.63 -20.10 -13.72
N ASN A 177 0.01 -20.74 -14.74
CA ASN A 177 -1.19 -21.54 -14.53
C ASN A 177 -0.78 -22.90 -13.98
N ILE A 178 -1.16 -23.19 -12.73
CA ILE A 178 -0.79 -24.43 -12.05
C ILE A 178 -1.80 -25.52 -12.32
N GLN A 179 -3.07 -25.15 -12.36
CA GLN A 179 -4.17 -26.08 -12.53
C GLN A 179 -5.38 -25.41 -13.16
N SER A 180 -6.02 -26.10 -14.06
CA SER A 180 -7.33 -25.71 -14.59
C SER A 180 -8.19 -26.96 -14.82
N GLY A 181 -9.48 -26.82 -14.57
CA GLY A 181 -10.40 -27.95 -14.73
C GLY A 181 -11.86 -27.54 -14.61
N ALA A 182 -12.73 -28.43 -15.09
CA ALA A 182 -14.17 -28.36 -14.92
C ALA A 182 -14.59 -29.19 -13.71
N GLY A 183 -15.50 -28.65 -12.91
CA GLY A 183 -16.24 -29.38 -11.88
C GLY A 183 -17.59 -29.89 -12.38
N SER A 184 -18.66 -29.60 -11.62
CA SER A 184 -20.02 -29.99 -11.98
C SER A 184 -20.57 -29.18 -13.15
N CYS A 185 -21.31 -29.82 -14.05
CA CYS A 185 -22.01 -29.18 -15.17
C CYS A 185 -23.53 -29.29 -15.04
N SER A 186 -24.22 -28.20 -15.41
CA SER A 186 -25.68 -28.22 -15.60
C SER A 186 -25.98 -27.72 -17.02
N GLY A 187 -26.30 -28.67 -17.91
CA GLY A 187 -26.43 -28.40 -19.35
C GLY A 187 -25.08 -27.96 -19.95
N SER A 188 -25.09 -26.84 -20.63
CA SER A 188 -23.89 -26.26 -21.24
C SER A 188 -23.06 -25.41 -20.28
N ASN A 189 -23.54 -25.17 -19.04
CA ASN A 189 -22.85 -24.33 -18.04
C ASN A 189 -22.14 -25.23 -17.03
N CYS A 190 -20.84 -25.11 -16.96
CA CYS A 190 -20.00 -25.86 -16.03
C CYS A 190 -19.33 -24.91 -15.01
N GLU A 191 -19.14 -25.41 -13.81
CA GLU A 191 -18.26 -24.78 -12.84
C GLU A 191 -16.81 -25.03 -13.25
N TYR A 192 -16.03 -23.97 -13.44
CA TYR A 192 -14.61 -24.07 -13.73
C TYR A 192 -13.80 -23.52 -12.56
N ARG A 193 -12.59 -24.07 -12.42
CA ARG A 193 -11.57 -23.55 -11.50
C ARG A 193 -10.25 -23.41 -12.24
N GLU A 194 -9.64 -22.24 -12.14
CA GLU A 194 -8.30 -21.96 -12.62
C GLU A 194 -7.43 -21.45 -11.46
N ILE A 195 -6.25 -22.03 -11.31
CA ILE A 195 -5.32 -21.70 -10.21
C ILE A 195 -4.04 -21.17 -10.81
N PHE A 196 -3.56 -20.05 -10.25
CA PHE A 196 -2.39 -19.33 -10.73
C PHE A 196 -1.41 -19.05 -9.59
N GLU A 197 -0.13 -18.96 -9.93
CA GLU A 197 0.88 -18.30 -9.13
C GLU A 197 1.40 -17.09 -9.88
N LEU A 198 1.46 -15.95 -9.16
CA LEU A 198 1.99 -14.70 -9.64
C LEU A 198 3.20 -14.34 -8.79
N GLU A 199 4.34 -14.06 -9.41
CA GLU A 199 5.58 -13.75 -8.71
C GLU A 199 5.75 -12.25 -8.50
N PHE A 200 6.17 -11.88 -7.29
CA PHE A 200 6.48 -10.50 -6.90
C PHE A 200 7.85 -10.43 -6.22
N THR A 201 8.56 -9.36 -6.48
CA THR A 201 9.75 -9.04 -5.67
C THR A 201 9.33 -8.34 -4.38
N ASP A 202 10.21 -8.35 -3.39
CA ASP A 202 9.99 -7.69 -2.11
C ASP A 202 9.77 -6.17 -2.29
N GLU A 203 10.52 -5.53 -3.19
CA GLU A 203 10.37 -4.11 -3.52
C GLU A 203 9.00 -3.80 -4.11
N VAL A 204 8.47 -4.70 -4.96
CA VAL A 204 7.13 -4.54 -5.54
C VAL A 204 6.08 -4.58 -4.44
N LEU A 205 6.09 -5.58 -3.56
CA LEU A 205 5.10 -5.64 -2.47
C LEU A 205 5.22 -4.44 -1.52
N LYS A 206 6.44 -4.02 -1.16
CA LYS A 206 6.68 -2.84 -0.33
C LYS A 206 6.15 -1.56 -0.96
N SER A 207 6.23 -1.41 -2.28
CA SER A 207 5.71 -0.23 -2.97
C SER A 207 4.19 -0.10 -2.90
N TYR A 208 3.47 -1.21 -2.70
CA TYR A 208 2.00 -1.24 -2.61
C TYR A 208 1.46 -1.36 -1.17
N MET A 209 2.31 -1.32 -0.16
CA MET A 209 1.87 -1.52 1.22
C MET A 209 0.93 -0.43 1.74
N ASN A 210 0.94 0.78 1.16
CA ASN A 210 0.06 1.87 1.58
C ASN A 210 -1.24 1.95 0.78
N ASP A 211 -1.18 1.62 -0.52
CA ASP A 211 -2.31 1.81 -1.44
C ASP A 211 -3.05 0.51 -1.77
N GLY A 212 -2.47 -0.65 -1.37
CA GLY A 212 -2.92 -1.94 -1.82
C GLY A 212 -2.48 -2.23 -3.26
N LEU A 213 -2.49 -3.51 -3.63
CA LEU A 213 -2.07 -3.98 -4.94
C LEU A 213 -3.29 -4.33 -5.79
N SER A 214 -3.45 -3.68 -6.94
CA SER A 214 -4.45 -4.04 -7.94
C SER A 214 -3.78 -4.50 -9.22
N PHE A 215 -4.34 -5.56 -9.82
CA PHE A 215 -3.92 -6.05 -11.13
C PHE A 215 -5.12 -6.66 -11.87
N VAL A 216 -5.00 -6.77 -13.18
CA VAL A 216 -5.98 -7.46 -14.02
C VAL A 216 -5.35 -8.74 -14.57
N ILE A 217 -6.06 -9.87 -14.41
CA ILE A 217 -5.73 -11.12 -15.08
C ILE A 217 -6.64 -11.26 -16.30
N THR A 218 -6.07 -11.61 -17.45
CA THR A 218 -6.77 -11.57 -18.74
C THR A 218 -6.61 -12.86 -19.53
N SER A 219 -7.62 -13.10 -20.34
CA SER A 219 -7.63 -14.08 -21.43
C SER A 219 -8.05 -13.39 -22.73
N LYS A 220 -8.24 -14.15 -23.81
CA LYS A 220 -8.70 -13.57 -25.10
C LYS A 220 -10.03 -12.82 -25.01
N ARG A 221 -10.91 -13.18 -24.06
CA ARG A 221 -12.29 -12.66 -23.98
C ARG A 221 -12.74 -12.22 -22.60
N ASN A 222 -11.96 -12.54 -21.57
CA ASN A 222 -12.34 -12.28 -20.19
C ASN A 222 -11.23 -11.55 -19.47
N SER A 223 -11.60 -10.72 -18.51
CA SER A 223 -10.68 -10.04 -17.61
C SER A 223 -11.28 -10.01 -16.21
N ASN A 224 -10.44 -10.29 -15.21
CA ASN A 224 -10.80 -10.13 -13.80
C ASN A 224 -9.81 -9.19 -13.15
N LYS A 225 -10.32 -8.17 -12.45
CA LYS A 225 -9.51 -7.29 -11.64
C LYS A 225 -9.46 -7.84 -10.22
N ILE A 226 -8.26 -8.05 -9.74
CA ILE A 226 -7.96 -8.53 -8.39
C ILE A 226 -7.40 -7.36 -7.59
N THR A 227 -7.84 -7.22 -6.34
CA THR A 227 -7.32 -6.19 -5.43
C THR A 227 -6.93 -6.82 -4.11
N ILE A 228 -5.68 -6.66 -3.73
CA ILE A 228 -5.13 -7.09 -2.45
C ILE A 228 -5.10 -5.87 -1.53
N PRO A 229 -5.79 -5.90 -0.38
CA PRO A 229 -5.86 -4.75 0.51
C PRO A 229 -4.49 -4.35 1.09
N ALA A 230 -4.27 -3.04 1.27
CA ALA A 230 -3.06 -2.50 1.88
C ALA A 230 -2.77 -3.14 3.24
N ASN A 231 -3.78 -3.26 4.10
CA ASN A 231 -3.64 -3.80 5.45
C ASN A 231 -3.23 -5.28 5.45
N TYR A 232 -3.69 -6.06 4.44
CA TYR A 232 -3.24 -7.43 4.24
C TYR A 232 -1.74 -7.48 3.89
N ILE A 233 -1.29 -6.63 2.94
CA ILE A 233 0.12 -6.54 2.54
C ILE A 233 0.99 -6.08 3.73
N LYS A 234 0.55 -5.06 4.48
CA LYS A 234 1.24 -4.58 5.70
C LYS A 234 1.41 -5.69 6.74
N GLY A 235 0.32 -6.41 7.05
CA GLY A 235 0.35 -7.51 8.00
C GLY A 235 1.28 -8.63 7.55
N TYR A 236 1.23 -9.00 6.28
CA TYR A 236 2.09 -10.01 5.69
C TYR A 236 3.58 -9.61 5.74
N LEU A 237 3.92 -8.39 5.31
CA LEU A 237 5.30 -7.90 5.31
C LEU A 237 5.87 -7.70 6.72
N ARG A 238 5.03 -7.43 7.73
CA ARG A 238 5.46 -7.31 9.13
C ARG A 238 6.09 -8.59 9.66
N VAL A 239 5.69 -9.75 9.15
CA VAL A 239 6.17 -11.07 9.60
C VAL A 239 7.21 -11.66 8.68
N SER A 240 7.12 -11.39 7.37
CA SER A 240 8.03 -11.98 6.37
C SER A 240 9.39 -11.26 6.26
N ASN A 241 9.50 -10.02 6.73
CA ASN A 241 10.75 -9.25 6.76
C ASN A 241 11.54 -9.43 8.11
#